data_8686b19a632d8e1f35d9091297bacf87
#
_entry.id   8686b19a632d8e1f35d9091297bacf87
#
_cell.length_a   1.000
_cell.length_b   1.000
_cell.length_c   1.000
_cell.angle_alpha   90.00
_cell.angle_beta   90.00
_cell.angle_gamma   90.00
#
_symmetry.space_group_name_H-M   'P 1'
#
loop_
_entity.id
_entity.type
_entity.pdbx_description
1 polymer ?
#
loop_
_entity_poly.entity_id
_entity_poly.type
_entity_poly.pdbx_seq_one_letter_code
_entity_poly.pdbx_strand_id
1 'polypeptide(L)'
;MIKTYFRLLSFAKPLSRYTIPYFFFAALHAVFNTFNYAMIIPILDAMFSANSNFEFVAVYSFPALEFNQQGFNAILSYFYTIFFGANFQQIKFLALLGGVTIAMNLLSNLFRYAAAMTVETLRVNTLQRMRDEIFRHVVDMNIGFFSDQRKGDIM
;
A
#
# COMPACT_ATOMS: atom_id res chain seq x y z
N MET A 1 9.85 -30.38 -3.44
CA MET A 1 9.70 -29.03 -2.86
C MET A 1 8.36 -28.37 -3.19
N ILE A 2 7.88 -28.34 -4.45
CA ILE A 2 6.61 -27.68 -4.83
C ILE A 2 5.38 -28.29 -4.11
N LYS A 3 5.29 -29.60 -3.94
CA LYS A 3 4.20 -30.27 -3.21
C LYS A 3 4.13 -29.86 -1.74
N THR A 4 5.27 -29.63 -1.10
CA THR A 4 5.35 -29.16 0.30
C THR A 4 4.85 -27.72 0.43
N TYR A 5 5.15 -26.88 -0.54
CA TYR A 5 4.62 -25.50 -0.62
C TYR A 5 3.10 -25.46 -0.73
N PHE A 6 2.52 -26.24 -1.62
CA PHE A 6 1.05 -26.32 -1.78
C PHE A 6 0.36 -26.86 -0.54
N ARG A 7 1.00 -27.80 0.17
CA ARG A 7 0.49 -28.34 1.44
C ARG A 7 0.51 -27.27 2.54
N LEU A 8 1.59 -26.48 2.65
CA LEU A 8 1.64 -25.34 3.57
C LEU A 8 0.61 -24.26 3.22
N LEU A 9 0.39 -23.99 1.93
CA LEU A 9 -0.62 -23.04 1.49
C LEU A 9 -2.05 -23.49 1.83
N SER A 10 -2.28 -24.80 1.94
CA SER A 10 -3.60 -25.34 2.33
C SER A 10 -4.02 -24.98 3.74
N PHE A 11 -3.05 -24.71 4.65
CA PHE A 11 -3.34 -24.24 6.01
C PHE A 11 -3.78 -22.78 6.06
N ALA A 12 -3.45 -22.00 5.04
CA ALA A 12 -3.81 -20.59 4.93
C ALA A 12 -5.25 -20.33 4.41
N LYS A 13 -6.07 -21.37 4.22
CA LYS A 13 -7.47 -21.23 3.79
C LYS A 13 -8.33 -20.54 4.87
N PRO A 14 -9.23 -19.58 4.53
CA PRO A 14 -9.57 -19.09 3.19
C PRO A 14 -8.66 -17.93 2.74
N LEU A 15 -7.73 -18.21 1.82
CA LEU A 15 -6.82 -17.20 1.26
C LEU A 15 -7.56 -16.01 0.65
N SER A 16 -8.65 -16.26 -0.07
CA SER A 16 -9.42 -15.23 -0.79
C SER A 16 -9.87 -14.09 0.12
N ARG A 17 -10.22 -14.38 1.38
CA ARG A 17 -10.66 -13.38 2.34
C ARG A 17 -9.59 -12.35 2.71
N TYR A 18 -8.31 -12.71 2.61
CA TYR A 18 -7.16 -11.84 2.93
C TYR A 18 -6.48 -11.31 1.68
N THR A 19 -6.48 -12.08 0.60
CA THR A 19 -5.84 -11.72 -0.66
C THR A 19 -6.55 -10.55 -1.35
N ILE A 20 -7.90 -10.55 -1.37
CA ILE A 20 -8.67 -9.48 -2.00
C ILE A 20 -8.39 -8.12 -1.34
N PRO A 21 -8.55 -7.93 -0.01
CA PRO A 21 -8.27 -6.64 0.62
C PRO A 21 -6.79 -6.26 0.52
N TYR A 22 -5.88 -7.22 0.57
CA TYR A 22 -4.46 -6.95 0.36
C TYR A 22 -4.17 -6.33 -1.03
N PHE A 23 -4.67 -6.97 -2.10
CA PHE A 23 -4.48 -6.42 -3.46
C PHE A 23 -5.12 -5.06 -3.62
N PHE A 24 -6.29 -4.84 -3.04
CA PHE A 24 -6.96 -3.54 -3.07
C PHE A 24 -6.12 -2.45 -2.40
N PHE A 25 -5.65 -2.67 -1.19
CA PHE A 25 -4.80 -1.70 -0.48
C PHE A 25 -3.43 -1.54 -1.14
N ALA A 26 -2.83 -2.61 -1.66
CA ALA A 26 -1.57 -2.55 -2.38
C ALA A 26 -1.70 -1.76 -3.69
N ALA A 27 -2.79 -1.91 -4.42
CA ALA A 27 -3.06 -1.13 -5.63
C ALA A 27 -3.25 0.35 -5.31
N LEU A 28 -4.04 0.69 -4.27
CA LEU A 28 -4.18 2.07 -3.81
C LEU A 28 -2.84 2.68 -3.38
N HIS A 29 -2.05 1.94 -2.60
CA HIS A 29 -0.71 2.38 -2.23
C HIS A 29 0.15 2.67 -3.47
N ALA A 30 0.16 1.79 -4.46
CA ALA A 30 0.92 1.98 -5.70
C ALA A 30 0.47 3.23 -6.46
N VAL A 31 -0.84 3.46 -6.59
CA VAL A 31 -1.40 4.65 -7.25
C VAL A 31 -0.94 5.93 -6.54
N PHE A 32 -1.15 6.05 -5.23
CA PHE A 32 -0.77 7.25 -4.47
C PHE A 32 0.75 7.46 -4.45
N ASN A 33 1.54 6.39 -4.41
CA ASN A 33 2.98 6.46 -4.49
C ASN A 33 3.46 6.97 -5.86
N THR A 34 2.81 6.53 -6.95
CA THR A 34 3.11 7.01 -8.31
C THR A 34 2.80 8.50 -8.45
N PHE A 35 1.66 8.97 -7.91
CA PHE A 35 1.35 10.40 -7.87
C PHE A 35 2.38 11.21 -7.08
N ASN A 36 2.91 10.66 -5.97
CA ASN A 36 3.96 11.31 -5.20
C ASN A 36 5.23 11.53 -6.03
N TYR A 37 5.65 10.55 -6.85
CA TYR A 37 6.76 10.72 -7.78
C TYR A 37 6.46 11.72 -8.91
N ALA A 38 5.23 11.72 -9.43
CA ALA A 38 4.82 12.65 -10.46
C ALA A 38 4.87 14.11 -9.99
N MET A 39 4.68 14.38 -8.69
CA MET A 39 4.77 15.71 -8.09
C MET A 39 6.19 16.31 -8.12
N ILE A 40 7.23 15.50 -8.32
CA ILE A 40 8.61 15.98 -8.39
C ILE A 40 8.78 16.94 -9.58
N ILE A 41 8.15 16.65 -10.73
CA ILE A 41 8.27 17.46 -11.94
C ILE A 41 7.78 18.90 -11.69
N PRO A 42 6.52 19.16 -11.28
CA PRO A 42 6.05 20.52 -11.05
C PRO A 42 6.77 21.22 -9.90
N ILE A 43 7.30 20.50 -8.90
CA ILE A 43 8.13 21.09 -7.84
C ILE A 43 9.44 21.63 -8.42
N LEU A 44 10.13 20.83 -9.25
CA LEU A 44 11.37 21.25 -9.90
C LEU A 44 11.13 22.41 -10.86
N ASP A 45 10.06 22.34 -11.65
CA ASP A 45 9.66 23.44 -12.54
C ASP A 45 9.39 24.72 -11.75
N ALA A 46 8.70 24.65 -10.64
CA ALA A 46 8.41 25.80 -9.80
C ALA A 46 9.66 26.38 -9.11
N MET A 47 10.69 25.55 -8.83
CA MET A 47 11.93 25.99 -8.17
C MET A 47 12.97 26.55 -9.13
N PHE A 48 13.15 25.92 -10.30
CA PHE A 48 14.29 26.19 -11.18
C PHE A 48 13.94 27.00 -12.42
N SER A 49 12.68 27.11 -12.81
CA SER A 49 12.28 27.90 -13.97
C SER A 49 12.07 29.35 -13.57
N ALA A 50 13.10 30.17 -13.76
CA ALA A 50 12.98 31.63 -13.70
C ALA A 50 12.04 32.17 -14.85
N ASN A 51 11.86 31.37 -15.91
CA ASN A 51 10.86 31.51 -16.96
C ASN A 51 10.01 30.22 -16.96
N SER A 52 9.14 30.09 -15.98
CA SER A 52 8.30 28.90 -15.89
C SER A 52 7.41 28.79 -17.13
N ASN A 53 7.61 27.71 -17.91
CA ASN A 53 6.62 27.27 -18.91
C ASN A 53 5.31 26.79 -18.21
N PHE A 54 5.21 26.99 -16.88
CA PHE A 54 3.97 26.80 -16.14
C PHE A 54 3.12 28.03 -16.35
N GLU A 55 2.36 28.01 -17.43
CA GLU A 55 1.35 29.03 -17.73
C GLU A 55 0.19 28.81 -16.73
N PHE A 56 0.22 29.59 -15.63
CA PHE A 56 -0.88 29.58 -14.67
C PHE A 56 -2.11 30.20 -15.34
N VAL A 57 -3.10 29.36 -15.60
CA VAL A 57 -4.42 29.77 -16.02
C VAL A 57 -5.37 29.58 -14.85
N ALA A 58 -5.98 30.65 -14.36
CA ALA A 58 -6.98 30.56 -13.30
C ALA A 58 -8.18 29.74 -13.79
N VAL A 59 -8.35 28.55 -13.26
CA VAL A 59 -9.43 27.61 -13.64
C VAL A 59 -10.46 27.58 -12.52
N TYR A 60 -11.68 28.00 -12.82
CA TYR A 60 -12.81 28.02 -11.88
C TYR A 60 -13.74 26.81 -12.02
N SER A 61 -13.61 26.04 -13.09
CA SER A 61 -14.37 24.81 -13.32
C SER A 61 -13.45 23.59 -13.18
N PHE A 62 -13.98 22.46 -12.69
CA PHE A 62 -13.19 21.24 -12.58
C PHE A 62 -12.71 20.81 -13.98
N PRO A 63 -11.39 20.70 -14.22
CA PRO A 63 -10.86 20.34 -15.52
C PRO A 63 -11.20 18.89 -15.88
N ALA A 64 -11.28 18.59 -17.18
CA ALA A 64 -11.43 17.22 -17.64
C ALA A 64 -10.23 16.37 -17.17
N LEU A 65 -10.52 15.16 -16.70
CA LEU A 65 -9.50 14.20 -16.24
C LEU A 65 -8.73 13.66 -17.45
N GLU A 66 -7.76 14.40 -17.92
CA GLU A 66 -6.83 13.93 -18.94
C GLU A 66 -5.57 13.41 -18.24
N PHE A 67 -5.21 12.14 -18.53
CA PHE A 67 -3.96 11.53 -18.05
C PHE A 67 -2.76 12.01 -18.87
N ASN A 68 -2.62 13.34 -18.95
CA ASN A 68 -1.53 14.03 -19.64
C ASN A 68 -0.94 15.08 -18.70
N GLN A 69 0.29 15.52 -18.97
CA GLN A 69 0.96 16.58 -18.20
C GLN A 69 0.11 17.88 -18.14
N GLN A 70 -0.59 18.20 -19.24
CA GLN A 70 -1.48 19.36 -19.29
C GLN A 70 -2.69 19.21 -18.35
N GLY A 71 -3.35 18.05 -18.32
CA GLY A 71 -4.46 17.78 -17.40
C GLY A 71 -4.02 17.81 -15.93
N PHE A 72 -2.83 17.30 -15.64
CA PHE A 72 -2.26 17.36 -14.29
C PHE A 72 -2.00 18.81 -13.85
N ASN A 73 -1.41 19.64 -14.71
CA ASN A 73 -1.19 21.05 -14.45
C ASN A 73 -2.52 21.84 -14.31
N ALA A 74 -3.54 21.49 -15.08
CA ALA A 74 -4.88 22.09 -14.96
C ALA A 74 -5.53 21.77 -13.60
N ILE A 75 -5.38 20.55 -13.11
CA ILE A 75 -5.86 20.14 -11.77
C ILE A 75 -5.13 20.93 -10.68
N LEU A 76 -3.81 21.07 -10.77
CA LEU A 76 -3.03 21.84 -9.80
C LEU A 76 -3.42 23.33 -9.83
N SER A 77 -3.63 23.92 -11.01
CA SER A 77 -4.10 25.30 -11.16
C SER A 77 -5.49 25.51 -10.56
N TYR A 78 -6.38 24.54 -10.75
CA TYR A 78 -7.72 24.55 -10.15
C TYR A 78 -7.65 24.56 -8.61
N PHE A 79 -6.88 23.67 -8.01
CA PHE A 79 -6.71 23.65 -6.55
C PHE A 79 -6.04 24.93 -6.06
N TYR A 80 -5.04 25.44 -6.76
CA TYR A 80 -4.42 26.71 -6.41
C TYR A 80 -5.42 27.86 -6.43
N THR A 81 -6.26 27.96 -7.46
CA THR A 81 -7.28 29.02 -7.61
C THR A 81 -8.31 28.97 -6.47
N ILE A 82 -8.71 27.76 -6.05
CA ILE A 82 -9.66 27.60 -4.91
C ILE A 82 -9.03 28.03 -3.59
N PHE A 83 -7.79 27.66 -3.31
CA PHE A 83 -7.17 27.92 -2.00
C PHE A 83 -6.58 29.31 -1.87
N PHE A 84 -6.03 29.87 -2.93
CA PHE A 84 -5.25 31.12 -2.91
C PHE A 84 -5.78 32.22 -3.83
N GLY A 85 -6.79 31.94 -4.65
CA GLY A 85 -7.37 32.89 -5.59
C GLY A 85 -6.59 33.04 -6.90
N ALA A 86 -6.97 34.02 -7.73
CA ALA A 86 -6.44 34.23 -9.08
C ALA A 86 -5.02 34.86 -9.12
N ASN A 87 -4.55 35.42 -7.99
CA ASN A 87 -3.22 36.04 -7.94
C ASN A 87 -2.13 35.00 -7.74
N PHE A 88 -1.41 34.66 -8.82
CA PHE A 88 -0.32 33.70 -8.77
C PHE A 88 0.86 34.24 -7.97
N GLN A 89 1.25 33.50 -6.93
CA GLN A 89 2.47 33.71 -6.17
C GLN A 89 3.25 32.41 -6.09
N GLN A 90 4.48 32.40 -6.59
CA GLN A 90 5.33 31.22 -6.67
C GLN A 90 5.51 30.52 -5.30
N ILE A 91 5.66 31.30 -4.22
CA ILE A 91 5.80 30.75 -2.87
C ILE A 91 4.54 30.00 -2.41
N LYS A 92 3.36 30.56 -2.69
CA LYS A 92 2.08 29.90 -2.36
C LYS A 92 1.86 28.63 -3.17
N PHE A 93 2.28 28.66 -4.46
CA PHE A 93 2.20 27.49 -5.32
C PHE A 93 3.13 26.36 -4.82
N LEU A 94 4.36 26.68 -4.45
CA LEU A 94 5.28 25.72 -3.82
C LEU A 94 4.73 25.16 -2.49
N ALA A 95 4.13 26.01 -1.66
CA ALA A 95 3.52 25.58 -0.41
C ALA A 95 2.34 24.60 -0.66
N LEU A 96 1.51 24.87 -1.68
CA LEU A 96 0.44 23.97 -2.10
C LEU A 96 1.01 22.63 -2.59
N LEU A 97 2.00 22.64 -3.48
CA LEU A 97 2.63 21.42 -3.99
C LEU A 97 3.24 20.60 -2.85
N GLY A 98 3.94 21.25 -1.91
CA GLY A 98 4.48 20.60 -0.73
C GLY A 98 3.38 19.99 0.16
N GLY A 99 2.30 20.73 0.40
CA GLY A 99 1.15 20.27 1.18
C GLY A 99 0.47 19.05 0.53
N VAL A 100 0.23 19.08 -0.77
CA VAL A 100 -0.34 17.96 -1.53
C VAL A 100 0.59 16.74 -1.48
N THR A 101 1.89 16.95 -1.67
CA THR A 101 2.88 15.87 -1.60
C THR A 101 2.89 15.19 -0.22
N ILE A 102 2.85 15.97 0.86
CA ILE A 102 2.76 15.44 2.23
C ILE A 102 1.46 14.65 2.41
N ALA A 103 0.32 15.19 1.98
CA ALA A 103 -0.97 14.52 2.10
C ALA A 103 -1.00 13.19 1.32
N MET A 104 -0.48 13.18 0.08
CA MET A 104 -0.38 11.96 -0.74
C MET A 104 0.56 10.93 -0.12
N ASN A 105 1.66 11.38 0.48
CA ASN A 105 2.60 10.50 1.18
C ASN A 105 1.96 9.86 2.41
N LEU A 106 1.26 10.64 3.23
CA LEU A 106 0.53 10.12 4.39
C LEU A 106 -0.52 9.10 3.98
N LEU A 107 -1.28 9.39 2.93
CA LEU A 107 -2.32 8.50 2.41
C LEU A 107 -1.73 7.21 1.85
N SER A 108 -0.64 7.30 1.08
CA SER A 108 0.10 6.15 0.56
C SER A 108 0.59 5.24 1.70
N ASN A 109 1.19 5.83 2.75
CA ASN A 109 1.67 5.08 3.91
C ASN A 109 0.53 4.44 4.71
N LEU A 110 -0.63 5.09 4.80
CA LEU A 110 -1.82 4.52 5.44
C LEU A 110 -2.29 3.25 4.71
N PHE A 111 -2.37 3.28 3.38
CA PHE A 111 -2.74 2.09 2.59
C PHE A 111 -1.68 1.00 2.66
N ARG A 112 -0.40 1.35 2.69
CA ARG A 112 0.70 0.41 2.91
C ARG A 112 0.56 -0.28 4.27
N TYR A 113 0.24 0.47 5.31
CA TYR A 113 0.02 -0.08 6.65
C TYR A 113 -1.19 -1.03 6.68
N ALA A 114 -2.31 -0.65 6.05
CA ALA A 114 -3.49 -1.50 5.95
C ALA A 114 -3.20 -2.83 5.19
N ALA A 115 -2.43 -2.75 4.11
CA ALA A 115 -1.96 -3.94 3.38
C ALA A 115 -1.09 -4.84 4.27
N ALA A 116 -0.12 -4.27 5.00
CA ALA A 116 0.75 -5.01 5.90
C ALA A 116 -0.05 -5.68 7.04
N MET A 117 -1.01 -4.99 7.64
CA MET A 117 -1.89 -5.56 8.67
C MET A 117 -2.67 -6.78 8.15
N THR A 118 -3.15 -6.73 6.90
CA THR A 118 -3.86 -7.85 6.29
C THR A 118 -2.97 -9.08 6.17
N VAL A 119 -1.71 -8.91 5.77
CA VAL A 119 -0.72 -10.00 5.65
C VAL A 119 -0.35 -10.56 7.03
N GLU A 120 -0.11 -9.70 8.02
CA GLU A 120 0.21 -10.16 9.38
C GLU A 120 -0.94 -10.93 10.02
N THR A 121 -2.18 -10.51 9.80
CA THR A 121 -3.36 -11.25 10.26
C THR A 121 -3.44 -12.65 9.62
N LEU A 122 -3.18 -12.75 8.32
CA LEU A 122 -3.09 -14.03 7.63
C LEU A 122 -2.00 -14.93 8.23
N ARG A 123 -0.82 -14.36 8.48
CA ARG A 123 0.34 -15.06 9.04
C ARG A 123 0.02 -15.63 10.42
N VAL A 124 -0.52 -14.80 11.32
CA VAL A 124 -0.88 -15.23 12.70
C VAL A 124 -1.91 -16.35 12.66
N ASN A 125 -2.99 -16.19 11.88
CA ASN A 125 -4.03 -17.21 11.75
C ASN A 125 -3.51 -18.53 11.16
N THR A 126 -2.59 -18.45 10.20
CA THR A 126 -1.98 -19.64 9.59
C THR A 126 -1.10 -20.37 10.61
N LEU A 127 -0.26 -19.64 11.36
CA LEU A 127 0.58 -20.22 12.42
C LEU A 127 -0.24 -20.88 13.52
N GLN A 128 -1.34 -20.24 13.93
CA GLN A 128 -2.23 -20.78 14.96
C GLN A 128 -2.86 -22.10 14.50
N ARG A 129 -3.37 -22.15 13.27
CA ARG A 129 -3.92 -23.40 12.70
C ARG A 129 -2.89 -24.51 12.57
N MET A 130 -1.67 -24.17 12.17
CA MET A 130 -0.58 -25.16 12.11
C MET A 130 -0.26 -25.73 13.51
N ARG A 131 -0.24 -24.88 14.54
CA ARG A 131 -0.03 -25.32 15.93
C ARG A 131 -1.16 -26.22 16.43
N ASP A 132 -2.41 -25.84 16.15
CA ASP A 132 -3.59 -26.62 16.52
C ASP A 132 -3.60 -27.99 15.84
N GLU A 133 -3.22 -28.06 14.57
CA GLU A 133 -3.13 -29.32 13.83
C GLU A 133 -2.03 -30.23 14.38
N ILE A 134 -0.85 -29.67 14.66
CA ILE A 134 0.25 -30.42 15.29
C ILE A 134 -0.17 -30.92 16.67
N PHE A 135 -0.80 -30.06 17.47
CA PHE A 135 -1.25 -30.44 18.81
C PHE A 135 -2.28 -31.58 18.75
N ARG A 136 -3.28 -31.48 17.87
CA ARG A 136 -4.27 -32.55 17.65
C ARG A 136 -3.59 -33.85 17.26
N HIS A 137 -2.64 -33.78 16.31
CA HIS A 137 -1.95 -34.97 15.84
C HIS A 137 -1.14 -35.64 16.94
N VAL A 138 -0.54 -34.87 17.85
CA VAL A 138 0.20 -35.37 19.02
C VAL A 138 -0.73 -35.99 20.06
N VAL A 139 -1.89 -35.33 20.30
CA VAL A 139 -2.89 -35.86 21.28
C VAL A 139 -3.58 -37.11 20.76
N ASP A 140 -3.82 -37.19 19.43
CA ASP A 140 -4.44 -38.39 18.83
C ASP A 140 -3.46 -39.56 18.67
N MET A 141 -2.15 -39.35 18.88
CA MET A 141 -1.19 -40.45 18.93
C MET A 141 -1.42 -41.32 20.17
N ASN A 142 -1.59 -42.62 19.93
CA ASN A 142 -1.80 -43.61 20.99
C ASN A 142 -0.63 -43.60 22.00
N ILE A 143 -0.94 -43.55 23.30
CA ILE A 143 0.04 -43.54 24.40
C ILE A 143 1.07 -44.68 24.28
N GLY A 144 0.69 -45.81 23.65
CA GLY A 144 1.61 -46.92 23.34
C GLY A 144 2.80 -46.53 22.46
N PHE A 145 2.66 -45.57 21.57
CA PHE A 145 3.77 -45.08 20.71
C PHE A 145 4.89 -44.42 21.53
N PHE A 146 4.53 -43.66 22.57
CA PHE A 146 5.51 -43.03 23.45
C PHE A 146 6.17 -44.02 24.42
N SER A 147 5.50 -45.12 24.73
CA SER A 147 6.05 -46.18 25.61
C SER A 147 7.08 -47.05 24.88
N ASP A 148 6.87 -47.36 23.59
CA ASP A 148 7.78 -48.23 22.83
C ASP A 148 9.09 -47.52 22.41
N GLN A 149 9.03 -46.24 22.13
CA GLN A 149 10.24 -45.48 21.79
C GLN A 149 11.18 -45.29 22.99
N ARG A 150 10.64 -45.18 24.18
CA ARG A 150 11.47 -45.13 25.42
C ARG A 150 12.12 -46.47 25.81
N LYS A 151 11.57 -47.58 25.37
CA LYS A 151 12.16 -48.92 25.63
C LYS A 151 13.36 -49.20 24.71
N GLY A 152 13.39 -48.59 23.53
CA GLY A 152 14.52 -48.74 22.58
C GLY A 152 15.80 -48.00 22.95
N ASP A 153 15.67 -46.90 23.74
CA ASP A 153 16.81 -46.05 24.13
C ASP A 153 17.49 -46.50 25.45
N ILE A 154 16.97 -47.54 26.12
CA ILE A 154 17.49 -48.02 27.42
C ILE A 154 18.14 -49.40 27.28
N MET A 155 18.16 -50.00 26.11
CA MET A 155 18.93 -51.20 25.80
C MET A 155 20.15 -50.86 24.89
#